data_a3096cb537141287c0c7d09576485615
#
_entry.id   a3096cb537141287c0c7d09576485615
#
_cell.length_a   1.000
_cell.length_b   1.000
_cell.length_c   1.000
_cell.angle_alpha   90.00
_cell.angle_beta   90.00
_cell.angle_gamma   90.00
#
_symmetry.space_group_name_H-M   'P 1'
#
loop_
_entity.id
_entity.type
_entity.pdbx_description
1 polymer ?
#
loop_
_entity_poly.entity_id
_entity_poly.type
_entity_poly.pdbx_seq_one_letter_code
_entity_poly.pdbx_strand_id
1 'polypeptide(L)'
;MAAFPLPNWLALQQRPSQEPWCRTALATDASLQAAVDAVAQQLQRQASTKGSDGADLALVFASSSYASDLPRLLPLLQAQLKAKHWLGCVGGGVVGTDGTGKPHELEHAPALSVTLLQLPGAELRPFAIDT
;
A
#
# COMPACT_ATOMS: atom_id res chain seq x y z
N MET A 1 25.63 -34.49 22.01
CA MET A 1 24.19 -34.36 22.20
C MET A 1 23.50 -34.21 20.84
N ALA A 2 22.67 -35.15 20.48
CA ALA A 2 21.99 -35.10 19.19
C ALA A 2 20.88 -34.01 19.26
N ALA A 3 20.94 -33.03 18.34
CA ALA A 3 19.89 -32.10 18.23
C ALA A 3 18.66 -32.75 17.57
N PHE A 4 17.52 -32.70 18.21
CA PHE A 4 16.28 -33.15 17.62
C PHE A 4 15.83 -32.19 16.53
N PRO A 5 15.42 -32.68 15.34
CA PRO A 5 14.85 -31.79 14.35
C PRO A 5 13.58 -31.12 14.89
N LEU A 6 13.49 -29.80 14.77
CA LEU A 6 12.32 -29.06 15.21
C LEU A 6 11.12 -29.41 14.33
N PRO A 7 9.92 -29.59 14.93
CA PRO A 7 8.71 -29.75 14.13
C PRO A 7 8.49 -28.55 13.22
N ASN A 8 7.87 -28.76 12.07
CA ASN A 8 7.66 -27.69 11.07
C ASN A 8 6.93 -26.46 11.65
N TRP A 9 5.97 -26.66 12.55
CA TRP A 9 5.26 -25.56 13.18
C TRP A 9 6.16 -24.72 14.09
N LEU A 10 7.16 -25.32 14.74
CA LEU A 10 8.13 -24.59 15.56
C LEU A 10 9.12 -23.82 14.70
N ALA A 11 9.51 -24.35 13.56
CA ALA A 11 10.37 -23.66 12.60
C ALA A 11 9.67 -22.40 12.05
N LEU A 12 8.37 -22.45 11.84
CA LEU A 12 7.58 -21.29 11.42
C LEU A 12 7.54 -20.21 12.51
N GLN A 13 7.53 -20.59 13.78
CA GLN A 13 7.57 -19.65 14.90
C GLN A 13 8.95 -19.04 15.13
N GLN A 14 10.01 -19.73 14.68
CA GLN A 14 11.40 -19.30 14.87
C GLN A 14 11.96 -18.48 13.71
N ARG A 15 11.20 -18.31 12.63
CA ARG A 15 11.60 -17.36 11.60
C ARG A 15 11.69 -15.97 12.26
N PRO A 16 12.78 -15.19 11.94
CA PRO A 16 12.82 -13.82 12.43
C PRO A 16 11.48 -13.19 12.09
N SER A 17 10.74 -12.87 13.14
CA SER A 17 9.38 -12.36 13.01
C SER A 17 9.48 -10.98 12.40
N GLN A 18 9.32 -10.91 11.08
CA GLN A 18 8.91 -9.67 10.49
C GLN A 18 7.52 -9.41 11.02
N GLU A 19 7.39 -8.38 11.83
CA GLU A 19 6.08 -7.96 12.29
C GLU A 19 5.27 -7.43 11.11
N PRO A 20 3.98 -7.79 11.02
CA PRO A 20 3.13 -7.17 10.02
C PRO A 20 3.02 -5.68 10.28
N TRP A 21 2.99 -4.90 9.21
CA TRP A 21 2.75 -3.47 9.32
C TRP A 21 1.82 -2.99 8.23
N CYS A 22 1.15 -1.89 8.52
CA CYS A 22 0.26 -1.20 7.61
C CYS A 22 0.60 0.29 7.64
N ARG A 23 0.73 0.89 6.47
CA ARG A 23 0.95 2.33 6.30
C ARG A 23 -0.05 2.85 5.31
N THR A 24 -0.66 3.98 5.62
CA THR A 24 -1.68 4.56 4.75
C THR A 24 -1.42 6.04 4.52
N ALA A 25 -1.84 6.52 3.37
CA ALA A 25 -1.70 7.91 2.98
C ALA A 25 -2.90 8.36 2.16
N LEU A 26 -3.22 9.63 2.24
CA LEU A 26 -4.28 10.26 1.48
C LEU A 26 -3.79 11.62 0.97
N ALA A 27 -4.02 11.90 -0.30
CA ALA A 27 -3.77 13.20 -0.90
C ALA A 27 -4.98 13.66 -1.70
N THR A 28 -5.21 14.97 -1.73
CA THR A 28 -6.36 15.59 -2.37
C THR A 28 -5.97 16.62 -3.43
N ASP A 29 -4.72 16.59 -3.87
CA ASP A 29 -4.23 17.49 -4.91
C ASP A 29 -4.97 17.25 -6.23
N ALA A 30 -5.29 18.33 -6.93
CA ALA A 30 -5.97 18.25 -8.22
C ALA A 30 -5.08 17.61 -9.30
N SER A 31 -3.76 17.79 -9.20
CA SER A 31 -2.79 17.14 -10.09
C SER A 31 -2.48 15.74 -9.61
N LEU A 32 -2.58 14.75 -10.49
CA LEU A 32 -2.21 13.37 -10.16
C LEU A 32 -0.76 13.26 -9.73
N GLN A 33 0.16 13.95 -10.42
CA GLN A 33 1.58 13.94 -10.05
C GLN A 33 1.79 14.47 -8.63
N ALA A 34 1.15 15.58 -8.28
CA ALA A 34 1.25 16.14 -6.94
C ALA A 34 0.65 15.21 -5.88
N ALA A 35 -0.47 14.57 -6.19
CA ALA A 35 -1.10 13.60 -5.28
C ALA A 35 -0.19 12.38 -5.06
N VAL A 36 0.42 11.86 -6.11
CA VAL A 36 1.37 10.73 -5.99
C VAL A 36 2.59 11.13 -5.15
N ASP A 37 3.16 12.30 -5.40
CA ASP A 37 4.29 12.81 -4.62
C ASP A 37 3.92 12.95 -3.14
N ALA A 38 2.74 13.45 -2.85
CA ALA A 38 2.26 13.64 -1.49
C ALA A 38 2.06 12.31 -0.75
N VAL A 39 1.42 11.33 -1.37
CA VAL A 39 1.25 10.02 -0.73
C VAL A 39 2.58 9.31 -0.54
N ALA A 40 3.49 9.42 -1.49
CA ALA A 40 4.82 8.82 -1.38
C ALA A 40 5.58 9.42 -0.18
N GLN A 41 5.55 10.72 -0.01
CA GLN A 41 6.17 11.39 1.15
C GLN A 41 5.55 10.95 2.47
N GLN A 42 4.22 10.86 2.55
CA GLN A 42 3.52 10.41 3.76
C GLN A 42 3.93 8.99 4.13
N LEU A 43 3.98 8.08 3.15
CA LEU A 43 4.33 6.69 3.38
C LEU A 43 5.80 6.53 3.77
N GLN A 44 6.69 7.31 3.17
CA GLN A 44 8.11 7.31 3.50
C GLN A 44 8.37 7.82 4.92
N ARG A 45 7.61 8.81 5.39
CA ARG A 45 7.70 9.30 6.77
C ARG A 45 7.26 8.26 7.80
N GLN A 46 6.35 7.38 7.44
CA GLN A 46 5.88 6.29 8.29
C GLN A 46 6.87 5.11 8.30
N ALA A 47 7.81 5.07 7.38
CA ALA A 47 8.80 4.01 7.31
C ALA A 47 9.72 4.07 8.53
N SER A 48 9.82 2.95 9.27
CA SER A 48 10.82 2.84 10.31
C SER A 48 12.22 2.71 9.68
N THR A 49 13.24 3.22 10.36
CA THR A 49 14.64 3.15 9.92
C THR A 49 15.17 1.71 9.84
N LYS A 50 14.45 0.73 10.35
CA LYS A 50 14.83 -0.68 10.28
C LYS A 50 14.19 -1.32 9.04
N GLY A 51 14.91 -1.20 7.92
CA GLY A 51 14.87 -2.12 6.80
C GLY A 51 13.51 -2.68 6.39
N SER A 52 12.55 -1.84 6.09
CA SER A 52 11.34 -2.32 5.47
C SER A 52 11.56 -2.37 3.96
N ASP A 53 12.02 -3.48 3.51
CA ASP A 53 12.27 -3.72 2.09
C ASP A 53 10.96 -3.99 1.36
N GLY A 54 10.19 -2.93 1.12
CA GLY A 54 8.98 -3.01 0.32
C GLY A 54 7.80 -3.69 1.02
N ALA A 55 6.63 -3.40 0.50
CA ALA A 55 5.37 -3.99 0.95
C ALA A 55 5.08 -5.28 0.20
N ASP A 56 4.27 -6.15 0.78
CA ASP A 56 3.71 -7.31 0.08
C ASP A 56 2.55 -6.90 -0.82
N LEU A 57 1.78 -5.91 -0.38
CA LEU A 57 0.58 -5.46 -1.08
C LEU A 57 0.47 -3.94 -1.00
N ALA A 58 0.14 -3.33 -2.12
CA ALA A 58 -0.30 -1.95 -2.20
C ALA A 58 -1.77 -1.90 -2.62
N LEU A 59 -2.58 -1.20 -1.85
CA LEU A 59 -3.97 -0.92 -2.18
C LEU A 59 -4.10 0.53 -2.61
N VAL A 60 -4.66 0.76 -3.79
CA VAL A 60 -4.75 2.08 -4.41
C VAL A 60 -6.20 2.40 -4.74
N PHE A 61 -6.72 3.47 -4.18
CA PHE A 61 -8.06 3.96 -4.48
C PHE A 61 -7.95 5.39 -4.99
N ALA A 62 -8.40 5.60 -6.21
CA ALA A 62 -8.32 6.89 -6.88
C ALA A 62 -9.71 7.41 -7.23
N SER A 63 -9.89 8.71 -7.06
CA SER A 63 -11.09 9.39 -7.48
C SER A 63 -11.20 9.43 -9.01
N SER A 64 -12.43 9.35 -9.52
CA SER A 64 -12.71 9.55 -10.94
C SER A 64 -12.29 10.94 -11.46
N SER A 65 -12.01 11.87 -10.58
CA SER A 65 -11.44 13.18 -10.96
C SER A 65 -10.10 13.08 -11.68
N TYR A 66 -9.38 11.96 -11.51
CA TYR A 66 -8.12 11.70 -12.21
C TYR A 66 -8.29 10.86 -13.49
N ALA A 67 -9.51 10.70 -13.99
CA ALA A 67 -9.82 9.75 -15.07
C ALA A 67 -8.93 9.91 -16.30
N SER A 68 -8.63 11.14 -16.72
CA SER A 68 -7.79 11.40 -17.89
C SER A 68 -6.33 10.99 -17.71
N ASP A 69 -5.86 10.91 -16.45
CA ASP A 69 -4.48 10.59 -16.11
C ASP A 69 -4.30 9.17 -15.53
N LEU A 70 -5.36 8.39 -15.43
CA LEU A 70 -5.32 7.06 -14.82
C LEU A 70 -4.26 6.13 -15.42
N PRO A 71 -4.00 6.12 -16.74
CA PRO A 71 -2.92 5.28 -17.28
C PRO A 71 -1.53 5.61 -16.69
N ARG A 72 -1.35 6.80 -16.16
CA ARG A 72 -0.09 7.23 -15.54
C ARG A 72 0.00 6.88 -14.06
N LEU A 73 -1.11 6.54 -13.41
CA LEU A 73 -1.17 6.38 -11.96
C LEU A 73 -0.22 5.31 -11.46
N LEU A 74 -0.33 4.10 -11.98
CA LEU A 74 0.49 2.98 -11.52
C LEU A 74 1.98 3.19 -11.80
N PRO A 75 2.41 3.60 -13.01
CA PRO A 75 3.82 3.91 -13.24
C PRO A 75 4.38 4.98 -12.32
N LEU A 76 3.62 6.02 -12.02
CA LEU A 76 4.06 7.08 -11.11
C LEU A 76 4.24 6.57 -9.67
N LEU A 77 3.29 5.76 -9.20
CA LEU A 77 3.40 5.14 -7.87
C LEU A 77 4.57 4.17 -7.79
N GLN A 78 4.74 3.32 -8.79
CA GLN A 78 5.82 2.32 -8.82
C GLN A 78 7.21 2.95 -8.94
N ALA A 79 7.32 4.16 -9.46
CA ALA A 79 8.57 4.89 -9.48
C ALA A 79 9.04 5.31 -8.08
N GLN A 80 8.14 5.44 -7.13
CA GLN A 80 8.44 5.95 -5.79
C GLN A 80 8.21 4.95 -4.67
N LEU A 81 7.39 3.91 -4.89
CA LEU A 81 6.98 2.95 -3.87
C LEU A 81 7.25 1.52 -4.34
N LYS A 82 7.62 0.65 -3.40
CA LYS A 82 7.88 -0.76 -3.68
C LYS A 82 6.81 -1.63 -3.04
N ALA A 83 6.16 -2.45 -3.85
CA ALA A 83 5.25 -3.48 -3.40
C ALA A 83 5.29 -4.66 -4.38
N LYS A 84 5.11 -5.86 -3.86
CA LYS A 84 5.10 -7.07 -4.69
C LYS A 84 3.83 -7.16 -5.53
N HIS A 85 2.69 -6.76 -4.95
CA HIS A 85 1.39 -6.83 -5.60
C HIS A 85 0.66 -5.51 -5.47
N TRP A 86 -0.08 -5.16 -6.50
CA TRP A 86 -0.83 -3.91 -6.57
C TRP A 86 -2.28 -4.21 -6.89
N LEU A 87 -3.18 -3.72 -6.05
CA LEU A 87 -4.62 -3.82 -6.25
C LEU A 87 -5.25 -2.45 -6.06
N GLY A 88 -6.31 -2.19 -6.78
CA GLY A 88 -7.03 -0.95 -6.58
C GLY A 88 -8.20 -0.78 -7.51
N CYS A 89 -8.87 0.31 -7.33
CA CYS A 89 -9.97 0.70 -8.20
C CYS A 89 -10.14 2.22 -8.22
N VAL A 90 -10.94 2.65 -9.16
CA VAL A 90 -11.36 4.03 -9.30
C VAL A 90 -12.82 4.14 -8.89
N GLY A 91 -13.16 5.16 -8.16
CA GLY A 91 -14.53 5.36 -7.69
C GLY A 91 -14.92 6.82 -7.61
N GLY A 92 -16.21 7.06 -7.38
CA GLY A 92 -16.75 8.39 -7.17
C GLY A 92 -16.41 8.96 -5.80
N GLY A 93 -16.09 8.10 -4.84
CA GLY A 93 -15.69 8.48 -3.49
C GLY A 93 -14.45 7.73 -3.04
N VAL A 94 -13.65 8.33 -2.19
CA VAL A 94 -12.44 7.74 -1.61
C VAL A 94 -12.43 7.99 -0.10
N VAL A 95 -12.14 6.96 0.65
CA VAL A 95 -11.93 7.02 2.09
C VAL A 95 -10.44 6.81 2.38
N GLY A 96 -9.89 7.58 3.28
CA GLY A 96 -8.50 7.43 3.66
C GLY A 96 -8.14 8.26 4.87
N THR A 97 -6.91 8.10 5.32
CA THR A 97 -6.35 8.84 6.46
C THR A 97 -5.23 9.73 5.96
N ASP A 98 -5.29 11.01 6.30
CA ASP A 98 -4.28 11.98 5.89
C ASP A 98 -2.97 11.86 6.67
N GLY A 99 -1.98 12.68 6.31
CA GLY A 99 -0.66 12.68 6.94
C GLY A 99 -0.65 13.06 8.42
N THR A 100 -1.77 13.59 8.95
CA THR A 100 -1.92 13.92 10.38
C THR A 100 -2.63 12.82 11.17
N GLY A 101 -3.05 11.74 10.50
CA GLY A 101 -3.79 10.65 11.11
C GLY A 101 -5.30 10.87 11.15
N LYS A 102 -5.81 11.91 10.48
CA LYS A 102 -7.24 12.21 10.44
C LYS A 102 -7.93 11.49 9.29
N PRO A 103 -9.02 10.74 9.56
CA PRO A 103 -9.79 10.08 8.50
C PRO A 103 -10.64 11.08 7.71
N HIS A 104 -10.80 10.81 6.43
CA HIS A 104 -11.62 11.59 5.52
C HIS A 104 -12.44 10.70 4.62
N GLU A 105 -13.62 11.16 4.27
CA GLU A 105 -14.44 10.63 3.22
C GLU A 105 -14.63 11.74 2.19
N LEU A 106 -14.23 11.49 0.95
CA LEU A 106 -14.20 12.48 -0.11
C LEU A 106 -15.03 12.00 -1.30
N GLU A 107 -16.07 12.74 -1.61
CA GLU A 107 -16.93 12.48 -2.76
C GLU A 107 -16.82 13.63 -3.76
N HIS A 108 -16.84 13.31 -5.05
CA HIS A 108 -16.83 14.30 -6.14
C HIS A 108 -15.65 15.28 -6.09
N ALA A 109 -14.54 14.84 -5.48
CA ALA A 109 -13.34 15.65 -5.33
C ALA A 109 -12.10 14.82 -5.68
N PRO A 110 -10.99 15.45 -6.10
CA PRO A 110 -9.75 14.71 -6.28
C PRO A 110 -9.32 14.06 -4.96
N ALA A 111 -9.03 12.78 -5.01
CA ALA A 111 -8.51 12.04 -3.86
C ALA A 111 -7.75 10.80 -4.31
N LEU A 112 -6.60 10.57 -3.70
CA LEU A 112 -5.78 9.38 -3.89
C LEU A 112 -5.46 8.79 -2.52
N SER A 113 -5.87 7.56 -2.29
CA SER A 113 -5.55 6.81 -1.08
C SER A 113 -4.66 5.63 -1.44
N VAL A 114 -3.55 5.48 -0.73
CA VAL A 114 -2.62 4.36 -0.91
C VAL A 114 -2.34 3.74 0.45
N THR A 115 -2.49 2.43 0.52
CA THR A 115 -2.17 1.66 1.72
C THR A 115 -1.13 0.60 1.36
N LEU A 116 -0.04 0.59 2.10
CA LEU A 116 1.00 -0.43 1.99
C LEU A 116 0.88 -1.40 3.16
N LEU A 117 0.96 -2.68 2.84
CA LEU A 117 0.83 -3.76 3.82
C LEU A 117 2.00 -4.72 3.71
N GLN A 118 2.59 -5.06 4.86
CA GLN A 118 3.47 -6.20 4.96
C GLN A 118 2.76 -7.30 5.73
N LEU A 119 2.65 -8.47 5.10
CA LEU A 119 1.89 -9.61 5.59
C LEU A 119 2.78 -10.85 5.65
N PRO A 120 3.67 -10.94 6.65
CA PRO A 120 4.62 -12.07 6.73
C PRO A 120 3.90 -13.40 6.79
N GLY A 121 4.36 -14.35 5.98
CA GLY A 121 3.76 -15.68 5.92
C GLY A 121 2.51 -15.80 5.05
N ALA A 122 2.00 -14.70 4.52
CA ALA A 122 0.86 -14.73 3.60
C ALA A 122 1.33 -14.95 2.16
N GLU A 123 0.62 -15.80 1.44
CA GLU A 123 0.79 -15.95 0.00
C GLU A 123 -0.34 -15.19 -0.69
N LEU A 124 0.01 -14.19 -1.51
CA LEU A 124 -0.95 -13.35 -2.19
C LEU A 124 -1.03 -13.71 -3.66
N ARG A 125 -2.25 -13.88 -4.17
CA ARG A 125 -2.52 -14.20 -5.57
C ARG A 125 -3.54 -13.22 -6.13
N PRO A 126 -3.11 -12.04 -6.57
CA PRO A 126 -4.03 -11.08 -7.19
C PRO A 126 -4.60 -11.65 -8.49
N PHE A 127 -5.86 -11.38 -8.72
CA PHE A 127 -6.51 -11.75 -9.97
C PHE A 127 -7.51 -10.67 -10.38
N ALA A 128 -7.83 -10.63 -11.68
CA ALA A 128 -8.87 -9.78 -12.22
C ALA A 128 -9.94 -10.63 -12.87
N ILE A 129 -11.16 -10.17 -12.76
CA ILE A 129 -12.30 -10.80 -13.44
C ILE A 129 -12.76 -9.84 -14.53
N ASP A 130 -12.67 -10.29 -15.76
CA ASP A 130 -13.22 -9.57 -16.90
C ASP A 130 -14.69 -9.96 -17.08
N THR A 131 -15.53 -8.98 -17.14
CA THR A 131 -16.96 -9.17 -17.36
C THR A 131 -17.35 -8.80 -18.78
#